data_a62b508666ac27ac73d97e3a19557f21
#
_entry.id   a62b508666ac27ac73d97e3a19557f21
#
_cell.length_a   1.000
_cell.length_b   1.000
_cell.length_c   1.000
_cell.angle_alpha   90.00
_cell.angle_beta   90.00
_cell.angle_gamma   90.00
#
_symmetry.space_group_name_H-M   'P 1'
#
loop_
_entity.id
_entity.type
_entity.pdbx_description
1 polymer ?
#
loop_
_entity_poly.entity_id
_entity_poly.type
_entity_poly.pdbx_seq_one_letter_code
_entity_poly.pdbx_strand_id
1 'polypeptide(L)'
;MSRRRVVVTGLGCVSPVGNTVAEAWASLLAGQSGIGPITRFDAAAFACQIAGEVKGFELSAYIAPKEARTMDSFIHFGVAAAVQAVADAGLPTGNSLGEEQAVRIGCVIGSGIGGLPLIEDTHSELASRGPRRISPFFEIGRAHV
;
A
#
# COMPACT_ATOMS: atom_id res chain seq x y z
N MET A 1 -1.38 -13.69 37.75
CA MET A 1 -1.78 -12.73 36.69
C MET A 1 -1.95 -13.49 35.37
N SER A 2 -3.15 -13.57 34.82
CA SER A 2 -3.35 -14.21 33.49
C SER A 2 -2.68 -13.35 32.42
N ARG A 3 -1.78 -13.93 31.62
CA ARG A 3 -1.17 -13.25 30.48
C ARG A 3 -2.28 -12.97 29.46
N ARG A 4 -2.39 -11.72 28.99
CA ARG A 4 -3.25 -11.37 27.85
C ARG A 4 -2.78 -12.16 26.64
N ARG A 5 -3.70 -12.83 25.97
CA ARG A 5 -3.44 -13.53 24.72
C ARG A 5 -3.78 -12.59 23.56
N VAL A 6 -2.84 -12.44 22.65
CA VAL A 6 -3.00 -11.69 21.39
C VAL A 6 -2.92 -12.71 20.25
N VAL A 7 -3.84 -12.61 19.31
CA VAL A 7 -3.92 -13.51 18.14
C VAL A 7 -4.08 -12.69 16.86
N VAL A 8 -3.57 -13.21 15.76
CA VAL A 8 -3.81 -12.68 14.41
C VAL A 8 -5.13 -13.28 13.93
N THR A 9 -6.07 -12.43 13.52
CA THR A 9 -7.40 -12.85 13.08
C THR A 9 -7.62 -12.70 11.57
N GLY A 10 -6.79 -11.91 10.89
CA GLY A 10 -6.86 -11.75 9.45
C GLY A 10 -5.55 -11.25 8.87
N LEU A 11 -5.31 -11.59 7.62
CA LEU A 11 -4.10 -11.26 6.87
C LEU A 11 -4.47 -10.60 5.54
N GLY A 12 -3.65 -9.65 5.10
CA GLY A 12 -3.70 -9.07 3.76
C GLY A 12 -2.30 -8.90 3.22
N CYS A 13 -2.13 -9.07 1.93
CA CYS A 13 -0.82 -9.01 1.29
C CYS A 13 -0.93 -8.47 -0.13
N VAL A 14 -0.04 -7.53 -0.46
CA VAL A 14 0.26 -7.14 -1.84
C VAL A 14 1.77 -7.20 -1.99
N SER A 15 2.24 -8.03 -2.91
CA SER A 15 3.67 -8.30 -3.07
C SER A 15 4.04 -8.62 -4.51
N PRO A 16 5.34 -8.61 -4.87
CA PRO A 16 5.80 -9.03 -6.20
C PRO A 16 5.48 -10.49 -6.58
N VAL A 17 5.13 -11.32 -5.61
CA VAL A 17 4.80 -12.74 -5.83
C VAL A 17 3.29 -13.03 -5.78
N GLY A 18 2.46 -12.04 -5.46
CA GLY A 18 1.00 -12.17 -5.46
C GLY A 18 0.32 -10.97 -4.82
N ASN A 19 -0.89 -10.67 -5.26
CA ASN A 19 -1.70 -9.54 -4.82
C ASN A 19 -2.69 -9.91 -3.71
N THR A 20 -2.70 -11.17 -3.30
CA THR A 20 -3.43 -11.70 -2.16
C THR A 20 -2.55 -12.64 -1.35
N VAL A 21 -2.94 -12.93 -0.12
CA VAL A 21 -2.22 -13.91 0.73
C VAL A 21 -2.17 -15.28 0.07
N ALA A 22 -3.28 -15.72 -0.54
CA ALA A 22 -3.37 -17.04 -1.20
C ALA A 22 -2.43 -17.14 -2.42
N GLU A 23 -2.39 -16.12 -3.28
CA GLU A 23 -1.49 -16.06 -4.44
C GLU A 23 -0.02 -16.01 -4.00
N ALA A 24 0.29 -15.13 -3.05
CA ALA A 24 1.65 -15.00 -2.54
C ALA A 24 2.14 -16.31 -1.92
N TRP A 25 1.31 -16.98 -1.14
CA TRP A 25 1.63 -18.25 -0.50
C TRP A 25 1.83 -19.37 -1.54
N ALA A 26 0.95 -19.47 -2.53
CA ALA A 26 1.09 -20.44 -3.62
C ALA A 26 2.40 -20.23 -4.40
N SER A 27 2.75 -19.00 -4.72
CA SER A 27 4.00 -18.64 -5.40
C SER A 27 5.23 -18.99 -4.58
N LEU A 28 5.19 -18.72 -3.27
CA LEU A 28 6.28 -19.07 -2.34
C LEU A 28 6.49 -20.59 -2.24
N LEU A 29 5.40 -21.36 -2.13
CA LEU A 29 5.48 -22.83 -2.11
C LEU A 29 6.00 -23.41 -3.41
N ALA A 30 5.69 -22.77 -4.55
CA ALA A 30 6.19 -23.15 -5.87
C ALA A 30 7.64 -22.67 -6.14
N GLY A 31 8.28 -21.95 -5.19
CA GLY A 31 9.62 -21.40 -5.37
C GLY A 31 9.69 -20.30 -6.45
N GLN A 32 8.57 -19.64 -6.76
CA GLN A 32 8.53 -18.57 -7.76
C GLN A 32 9.14 -17.29 -7.22
N SER A 33 10.05 -16.69 -7.99
CA SER A 33 10.64 -15.39 -7.65
C SER A 33 9.76 -14.25 -8.14
N GLY A 34 9.55 -13.26 -7.26
CA GLY A 34 8.94 -11.97 -7.62
C GLY A 34 9.93 -10.98 -8.21
N ILE A 35 11.23 -11.30 -8.19
CA ILE A 35 12.28 -10.43 -8.72
C ILE A 35 12.38 -10.59 -10.23
N GLY A 36 12.50 -9.47 -10.92
CA GLY A 36 12.65 -9.40 -12.37
C GLY A 36 13.32 -8.11 -12.82
N PRO A 37 13.52 -7.91 -14.12
CA PRO A 37 14.02 -6.63 -14.64
C PRO A 37 13.12 -5.47 -14.22
N ILE A 38 13.76 -4.32 -13.93
CA ILE A 38 13.03 -3.09 -13.62
C ILE A 38 12.30 -2.62 -14.89
N THR A 39 11.00 -2.29 -14.74
CA THR A 39 10.16 -1.83 -15.86
C THR A 39 9.64 -0.41 -15.68
N ARG A 40 9.76 0.16 -14.48
CA ARG A 40 9.20 1.48 -14.15
C ARG A 40 10.04 2.65 -14.65
N PHE A 41 11.32 2.42 -14.93
CA PHE A 41 12.24 3.42 -15.49
C PHE A 41 13.38 2.73 -16.26
N ASP A 42 14.14 3.47 -17.04
CA ASP A 42 15.34 2.94 -17.71
C ASP A 42 16.47 2.71 -16.69
N ALA A 43 16.71 1.44 -16.40
CA ALA A 43 17.72 1.02 -15.44
C ALA A 43 19.08 0.70 -16.09
N ALA A 44 19.28 0.92 -17.40
CA ALA A 44 20.47 0.49 -18.13
C ALA A 44 21.78 1.09 -17.58
N ALA A 45 21.71 2.31 -17.04
CA ALA A 45 22.87 3.00 -16.45
C ALA A 45 23.17 2.59 -15.00
N PHE A 46 22.33 1.77 -14.37
CA PHE A 46 22.50 1.39 -12.97
C PHE A 46 23.17 0.02 -12.82
N ALA A 47 23.96 -0.13 -11.76
CA ALA A 47 24.61 -1.40 -11.44
C ALA A 47 23.61 -2.52 -11.09
N CYS A 48 22.44 -2.17 -10.50
CA CYS A 48 21.35 -3.09 -10.24
C CYS A 48 20.17 -2.79 -11.18
N GLN A 49 19.77 -3.77 -11.97
CA GLN A 49 18.71 -3.65 -12.98
C GLN A 49 17.51 -4.55 -12.69
N ILE A 50 17.44 -5.11 -11.49
CA ILE A 50 16.37 -6.01 -11.05
C ILE A 50 15.71 -5.48 -9.79
N ALA A 51 14.40 -5.71 -9.69
CA ALA A 51 13.60 -5.35 -8.52
C ALA A 51 12.40 -6.29 -8.35
N GLY A 52 11.79 -6.25 -7.17
CA GLY A 52 10.48 -6.85 -6.92
C GLY A 52 9.39 -5.83 -7.22
N GLU A 53 8.77 -5.93 -8.39
CA GLU A 53 7.65 -5.07 -8.78
C GLU A 53 6.32 -5.81 -8.60
N VAL A 54 5.31 -5.13 -8.04
CA VAL A 54 3.93 -5.62 -7.98
C VAL A 54 3.37 -5.65 -9.40
N LYS A 55 2.81 -6.79 -9.81
CA LYS A 55 2.32 -7.05 -11.17
C LYS A 55 0.83 -7.37 -11.14
N GLY A 56 0.10 -6.92 -12.16
CA GLY A 56 -1.33 -7.25 -12.32
C GLY A 56 -2.22 -6.78 -11.16
N PHE A 57 -1.83 -5.72 -10.46
CA PHE A 57 -2.60 -5.19 -9.34
C PHE A 57 -3.81 -4.40 -9.83
N GLU A 58 -5.01 -4.86 -9.46
CA GLU A 58 -6.26 -4.21 -9.83
C GLU A 58 -6.70 -3.24 -8.73
N LEU A 59 -6.29 -1.98 -8.87
CA LEU A 59 -6.54 -0.92 -7.90
C LEU A 59 -8.04 -0.63 -7.69
N SER A 60 -8.83 -0.70 -8.76
CA SER A 60 -10.27 -0.38 -8.72
C SER A 60 -11.09 -1.33 -7.85
N ALA A 61 -10.55 -2.50 -7.52
CA ALA A 61 -11.16 -3.43 -6.57
C ALA A 61 -11.15 -2.92 -5.11
N TYR A 62 -10.27 -1.95 -4.80
CA TYR A 62 -10.03 -1.49 -3.42
C TYR A 62 -10.31 0.00 -3.24
N ILE A 63 -10.02 0.83 -4.23
CA ILE A 63 -10.06 2.29 -4.13
C ILE A 63 -10.80 2.87 -5.34
N ALA A 64 -11.71 3.79 -5.07
CA ALA A 64 -12.40 4.49 -6.15
C ALA A 64 -11.41 5.32 -7.00
N PRO A 65 -11.56 5.37 -8.34
CA PRO A 65 -10.60 6.05 -9.22
C PRO A 65 -10.37 7.53 -8.90
N LYS A 66 -11.39 8.20 -8.34
CA LYS A 66 -11.29 9.61 -7.93
C LYS A 66 -10.33 9.78 -6.73
N GLU A 67 -10.41 8.90 -5.77
CA GLU A 67 -9.58 8.91 -4.56
C GLU A 67 -8.14 8.49 -4.89
N ALA A 68 -7.99 7.46 -5.71
CA ALA A 68 -6.69 6.93 -6.12
C ALA A 68 -5.76 7.99 -6.76
N ARG A 69 -6.34 9.00 -7.43
CA ARG A 69 -5.56 10.08 -8.09
C ARG A 69 -4.80 10.98 -7.12
N THR A 70 -5.20 11.03 -5.86
CA THR A 70 -4.58 11.87 -4.83
C THR A 70 -3.60 11.09 -3.95
N MET A 71 -3.44 9.80 -4.23
CA MET A 71 -2.65 8.86 -3.44
C MET A 71 -1.48 8.32 -4.26
N ASP A 72 -0.31 8.16 -3.63
CA ASP A 72 0.81 7.47 -4.24
C ASP A 72 0.65 5.94 -4.11
N SER A 73 1.40 5.20 -4.90
CA SER A 73 1.29 3.75 -5.05
C SER A 73 1.46 2.97 -3.73
N PHE A 74 2.30 3.44 -2.80
CA PHE A 74 2.46 2.78 -1.51
C PHE A 74 1.17 2.82 -0.67
N ILE A 75 0.38 3.90 -0.77
CA ILE A 75 -0.93 4.02 -0.13
C ILE A 75 -1.90 3.02 -0.74
N HIS A 76 -1.89 2.88 -2.08
CA HIS A 76 -2.73 1.90 -2.78
C HIS A 76 -2.50 0.48 -2.26
N PHE A 77 -1.25 0.09 -2.10
CA PHE A 77 -0.90 -1.24 -1.58
C PHE A 77 -1.26 -1.40 -0.11
N GLY A 78 -1.02 -0.37 0.70
CA GLY A 78 -1.38 -0.37 2.11
C GLY A 78 -2.88 -0.52 2.33
N VAL A 79 -3.70 0.27 1.61
CA VAL A 79 -5.16 0.19 1.67
C VAL A 79 -5.65 -1.18 1.20
N ALA A 80 -5.14 -1.70 0.08
CA ALA A 80 -5.54 -3.00 -0.43
C ALA A 80 -5.23 -4.12 0.57
N ALA A 81 -4.04 -4.13 1.16
CA ALA A 81 -3.67 -5.10 2.18
C ALA A 81 -4.55 -4.98 3.43
N ALA A 82 -4.85 -3.75 3.87
CA ALA A 82 -5.75 -3.52 5.01
C ALA A 82 -7.17 -4.02 4.74
N VAL A 83 -7.74 -3.74 3.57
CA VAL A 83 -9.06 -4.23 3.16
C VAL A 83 -9.11 -5.75 3.15
N GLN A 84 -8.08 -6.41 2.60
CA GLN A 84 -7.98 -7.87 2.63
C GLN A 84 -7.93 -8.41 4.06
N ALA A 85 -7.09 -7.81 4.93
CA ALA A 85 -6.95 -8.26 6.32
C ALA A 85 -8.25 -8.11 7.12
N VAL A 86 -8.98 -7.01 6.92
CA VAL A 86 -10.28 -6.76 7.56
C VAL A 86 -11.33 -7.78 7.08
N ALA A 87 -11.35 -8.06 5.78
CA ALA A 87 -12.25 -9.05 5.20
C ALA A 87 -11.93 -10.47 5.70
N ASP A 88 -10.66 -10.85 5.73
CA ASP A 88 -10.20 -12.16 6.22
C ASP A 88 -10.50 -12.35 7.71
N ALA A 89 -10.40 -11.27 8.51
CA ALA A 89 -10.77 -11.27 9.92
C ALA A 89 -12.29 -11.35 10.17
N GLY A 90 -13.14 -11.19 9.14
CA GLY A 90 -14.59 -11.11 9.28
C GLY A 90 -15.06 -9.91 10.08
N LEU A 91 -14.27 -8.83 10.12
CA LEU A 91 -14.66 -7.63 10.85
C LEU A 91 -15.74 -6.86 10.10
N PRO A 92 -16.75 -6.33 10.81
CA PRO A 92 -17.74 -5.46 10.20
C PRO A 92 -17.10 -4.15 9.73
N THR A 93 -17.58 -3.60 8.62
CA THR A 93 -17.06 -2.36 8.03
C THR A 93 -18.19 -1.36 7.78
N GLY A 94 -17.83 -0.07 7.67
CA GLY A 94 -18.78 1.00 7.39
C GLY A 94 -19.90 1.08 8.43
N ASN A 95 -21.13 1.25 7.96
CA ASN A 95 -22.31 1.44 8.81
C ASN A 95 -22.71 0.18 9.62
N SER A 96 -22.12 -0.97 9.35
CA SER A 96 -22.36 -2.19 10.13
C SER A 96 -21.53 -2.25 11.43
N LEU A 97 -20.59 -1.33 11.60
CA LEU A 97 -19.78 -1.21 12.82
C LEU A 97 -20.54 -0.34 13.83
N GLY A 98 -20.97 -0.94 14.94
CA GLY A 98 -21.60 -0.21 16.04
C GLY A 98 -20.59 0.74 16.73
N GLU A 99 -21.10 1.87 17.24
CA GLU A 99 -20.25 2.90 17.88
C GLU A 99 -19.40 2.33 19.04
N GLU A 100 -19.99 1.45 19.85
CA GLU A 100 -19.28 0.77 20.95
C GLU A 100 -18.14 -0.14 20.47
N GLN A 101 -18.29 -0.75 19.30
CA GLN A 101 -17.23 -1.55 18.68
C GLN A 101 -16.17 -0.66 18.04
N ALA A 102 -16.56 0.41 17.38
CA ALA A 102 -15.66 1.33 16.69
C ALA A 102 -14.62 1.93 17.63
N VAL A 103 -15.00 2.36 18.83
CA VAL A 103 -14.06 2.93 19.82
C VAL A 103 -13.02 1.93 20.35
N ARG A 104 -13.19 0.65 20.07
CA ARG A 104 -12.27 -0.43 20.48
C ARG A 104 -11.33 -0.87 19.35
N ILE A 105 -11.52 -0.36 18.13
CA ILE A 105 -10.72 -0.71 16.97
C ILE A 105 -9.76 0.46 16.70
N GLY A 106 -8.47 0.16 16.65
CA GLY A 106 -7.44 1.12 16.26
C GLY A 106 -6.81 0.70 14.95
N CYS A 107 -6.38 1.68 14.15
CA CYS A 107 -5.61 1.47 12.94
C CYS A 107 -4.19 2.02 13.14
N VAL A 108 -3.18 1.21 12.81
CA VAL A 108 -1.78 1.63 12.83
C VAL A 108 -1.14 1.14 11.54
N ILE A 109 -0.75 2.06 10.68
CA ILE A 109 -0.08 1.77 9.41
C ILE A 109 1.28 2.48 9.42
N GLY A 110 2.33 1.78 9.05
CA GLY A 110 3.67 2.30 8.94
C GLY A 110 4.18 2.28 7.51
N SER A 111 4.92 3.30 7.11
CA SER A 111 5.64 3.36 5.85
C SER A 111 7.08 3.82 6.10
N GLY A 112 8.04 3.23 5.39
CA GLY A 112 9.45 3.59 5.54
C GLY A 112 9.75 5.00 5.02
N ILE A 113 9.58 5.23 3.72
CA ILE A 113 9.91 6.50 3.06
C ILE A 113 8.67 7.19 2.50
N GLY A 114 7.59 6.45 2.29
CA GLY A 114 6.40 6.93 1.60
C GLY A 114 6.56 6.88 0.08
N GLY A 115 5.99 7.86 -0.62
CA GLY A 115 5.96 7.91 -2.07
C GLY A 115 7.14 8.66 -2.67
N LEU A 116 8.21 7.96 -3.03
CA LEU A 116 9.36 8.58 -3.73
C LEU A 116 8.94 9.27 -5.03
N PRO A 117 8.12 8.66 -5.92
CA PRO A 117 7.69 9.31 -7.15
C PRO A 117 7.02 10.67 -6.91
N LEU A 118 6.11 10.74 -5.95
CA LEU A 118 5.45 12.00 -5.60
C LEU A 118 6.43 13.06 -5.06
N ILE A 119 7.44 12.64 -4.32
CA ILE A 119 8.51 13.52 -3.82
C ILE A 119 9.32 14.08 -4.99
N GLU A 120 9.74 13.24 -5.93
CA GLU A 120 10.51 13.62 -7.12
C GLU A 120 9.74 14.57 -8.03
N ASP A 121 8.47 14.24 -8.32
CA ASP A 121 7.58 15.08 -9.12
C ASP A 121 7.37 16.45 -8.46
N THR A 122 7.10 16.47 -7.15
CA THR A 122 6.89 17.72 -6.41
C THR A 122 8.16 18.55 -6.35
N HIS A 123 9.34 17.92 -6.18
CA HIS A 123 10.61 18.62 -6.24
C HIS A 123 10.87 19.24 -7.62
N SER A 124 10.57 18.52 -8.69
CA SER A 124 10.70 18.99 -10.06
C SER A 124 9.75 20.15 -10.37
N GLU A 125 8.50 20.08 -9.88
CA GLU A 125 7.53 21.18 -9.95
C GLU A 125 8.02 22.42 -9.17
N LEU A 126 8.52 22.23 -7.96
CA LEU A 126 9.09 23.30 -7.14
C LEU A 126 10.24 24.02 -7.86
N ALA A 127 11.17 23.24 -8.42
CA ALA A 127 12.33 23.79 -9.10
C ALA A 127 11.98 24.53 -10.39
N SER A 128 10.99 24.04 -11.16
CA SER A 128 10.62 24.60 -12.46
C SER A 128 9.54 25.68 -12.42
N ARG A 129 8.59 25.60 -11.48
CA ARG A 129 7.38 26.43 -11.44
C ARG A 129 7.15 27.19 -10.14
N GLY A 130 8.00 26.93 -9.14
CA GLY A 130 7.97 27.58 -7.84
C GLY A 130 6.89 27.06 -6.87
N PRO A 131 6.89 27.54 -5.62
CA PRO A 131 6.14 26.94 -4.51
C PRO A 131 4.61 27.02 -4.64
N ARG A 132 4.08 27.95 -5.47
CA ARG A 132 2.63 28.08 -5.67
C ARG A 132 1.99 26.91 -6.45
N ARG A 133 2.79 26.04 -7.04
CA ARG A 133 2.34 24.88 -7.80
C ARG A 133 2.36 23.57 -7.02
N ILE A 134 2.92 23.59 -5.83
CA ILE A 134 2.93 22.40 -4.96
C ILE A 134 1.50 22.13 -4.49
N SER A 135 1.07 20.89 -4.68
CA SER A 135 -0.25 20.45 -4.25
C SER A 135 -0.36 20.51 -2.72
N PRO A 136 -1.45 21.06 -2.16
CA PRO A 136 -1.69 20.98 -0.72
C PRO A 136 -1.87 19.54 -0.21
N PHE A 137 -2.15 18.59 -1.10
CA PHE A 137 -2.26 17.16 -0.79
C PHE A 137 -0.91 16.45 -0.71
N PHE A 138 0.20 17.12 -1.02
CA PHE A 138 1.54 16.55 -0.92
C PHE A 138 1.86 16.03 0.49
N GLU A 139 1.50 16.77 1.53
CA GLU A 139 1.70 16.35 2.92
C GLU A 139 0.61 15.38 3.42
N ILE A 140 -0.63 15.53 2.95
CA ILE A 140 -1.75 14.67 3.34
C ILE A 140 -1.50 13.22 2.92
N GLY A 141 -0.90 12.99 1.74
CA GLY A 141 -0.49 11.66 1.30
C GLY A 141 0.57 11.00 2.20
N ARG A 142 1.23 11.76 3.08
CA ARG A 142 2.21 11.27 4.06
C ARG A 142 1.65 11.12 5.47
N ALA A 143 0.57 11.82 5.80
CA ALA A 143 0.05 11.94 7.16
C ALA A 143 -1.17 11.04 7.46
N HIS A 144 -1.78 10.45 6.45
CA HIS A 144 -3.01 9.66 6.57
C HIS A 144 -2.84 8.22 6.06
N VAL A 145 -1.83 7.55 6.56
CA VAL A 145 -1.71 6.10 6.45
C VAL A 145 -1.59 5.51 7.83
#